data_56d05737cadf9acc523a703ddce6814b
#
_entry.id   56d05737cadf9acc523a703ddce6814b
#
_cell.length_a   1.000
_cell.length_b   1.000
_cell.length_c   1.000
_cell.angle_alpha   90.00
_cell.angle_beta   90.00
_cell.angle_gamma   90.00
#
_symmetry.space_group_name_H-M   'P 1'
#
loop_
_entity.id
_entity.type
_entity.pdbx_description
1 polymer ?
#
loop_
_entity_poly.entity_id
_entity_poly.type
_entity_poly.pdbx_seq_one_letter_code
_entity_poly.pdbx_strand_id
1 'polypeptide(L)'
;MITNVILVRNEAYMQLLTVDISEEGIANDSGTLLTILLKDRTTNKNIVWASPSYEGMGKPFCADQPIKKNLIIGSYASIIQPRVEKNKRNQEIRTRKRGEVFTPPWLVDKQVSIVLDEMGECSFEKFISLRWLELACGEAPYIVTRYDSIIGDIIPVKHRVGFLDRKLQKIAERATTEQEFIKWSKIAYESSYGYELQGDSLLLARENLLLSFCEHYNHKFGKLPTMKVIKQIATIISYNIFQMNGLTKQTPYSDDSKDNIQLNLFDEVNNQEKQGDMFTLVKDWKNKVLVSMDSISKGDEMMKFDVVIGNPPYQEETKGDSSSSNPIYNYFMDEAFKLADKVCLITPARFLFNAGQTSKAWNKERLNDPHFKVNY
;
A
#
# COMPACT_ATOMS: atom_id res chain seq x y z
N MET A 1 10.03 -23.97 -33.34
CA MET A 1 10.49 -23.62 -31.97
C MET A 1 10.62 -22.11 -31.74
N ILE A 2 10.95 -21.28 -32.73
CA ILE A 2 11.08 -19.81 -32.60
C ILE A 2 9.72 -19.11 -32.47
N THR A 3 8.68 -19.64 -33.14
CA THR A 3 7.34 -19.03 -33.15
C THR A 3 6.64 -19.08 -31.80
N ASN A 4 6.80 -20.16 -31.02
CA ASN A 4 6.19 -20.29 -29.71
C ASN A 4 6.84 -19.38 -28.64
N VAL A 5 8.14 -19.08 -28.77
CA VAL A 5 8.86 -18.17 -27.87
C VAL A 5 8.44 -16.71 -28.09
N ILE A 6 8.08 -16.36 -29.31
CA ILE A 6 7.59 -14.99 -29.65
C ILE A 6 6.14 -14.81 -29.18
N LEU A 7 5.29 -15.85 -29.27
CA LEU A 7 3.90 -15.81 -28.78
C LEU A 7 3.85 -15.68 -27.25
N VAL A 8 4.62 -16.46 -26.52
CA VAL A 8 4.72 -16.39 -25.06
C VAL A 8 5.29 -15.02 -24.60
N ARG A 9 6.24 -14.44 -25.34
CA ARG A 9 6.73 -13.08 -25.08
C ARG A 9 5.68 -12.02 -25.34
N ASN A 10 4.84 -12.19 -26.37
CA ASN A 10 3.76 -11.25 -26.66
C ASN A 10 2.62 -11.32 -25.66
N GLU A 11 2.26 -12.49 -25.14
CA GLU A 11 1.23 -12.63 -24.09
C GLU A 11 1.69 -12.01 -22.77
N ALA A 12 2.92 -12.26 -22.32
CA ALA A 12 3.49 -11.60 -21.15
C ALA A 12 3.61 -10.07 -21.33
N TYR A 13 3.90 -9.62 -22.55
CA TYR A 13 3.94 -8.19 -22.88
C TYR A 13 2.55 -7.55 -22.89
N MET A 14 1.53 -8.26 -23.37
CA MET A 14 0.13 -7.78 -23.36
C MET A 14 -0.42 -7.69 -21.94
N GLN A 15 -0.03 -8.59 -21.01
CA GLN A 15 -0.39 -8.53 -19.59
C GLN A 15 0.19 -7.29 -18.89
N LEU A 16 1.37 -6.82 -19.29
CA LEU A 16 1.95 -5.57 -18.77
C LEU A 16 1.17 -4.31 -19.20
N LEU A 17 0.30 -4.40 -20.19
CA LEU A 17 -0.47 -3.26 -20.71
C LEU A 17 -1.92 -3.20 -20.18
N THR A 18 -2.30 -4.09 -19.26
CA THR A 18 -3.63 -4.10 -18.65
C THR A 18 -3.60 -3.46 -17.27
N VAL A 19 -4.71 -2.84 -16.88
CA VAL A 19 -4.92 -2.33 -15.51
C VAL A 19 -5.11 -3.50 -14.56
N ASP A 20 -5.93 -4.45 -14.97
CA ASP A 20 -6.17 -5.70 -14.23
C ASP A 20 -5.05 -6.70 -14.51
N ILE A 21 -4.42 -7.15 -13.46
CA ILE A 21 -3.38 -8.16 -13.51
C ILE A 21 -4.07 -9.48 -13.20
N SER A 22 -4.10 -10.35 -14.18
CA SER A 22 -4.60 -11.70 -13.95
C SER A 22 -3.65 -12.42 -12.96
N GLU A 23 -4.14 -12.69 -11.75
CA GLU A 23 -3.45 -13.53 -10.76
C GLU A 23 -3.13 -14.90 -11.38
N GLU A 24 -3.91 -15.33 -12.37
CA GLU A 24 -3.65 -16.53 -13.17
C GLU A 24 -2.39 -16.40 -14.01
N GLY A 25 -2.11 -15.23 -14.60
CA GLY A 25 -0.86 -14.93 -15.30
C GLY A 25 0.34 -15.02 -14.37
N ILE A 26 0.25 -14.43 -13.18
CA ILE A 26 1.29 -14.53 -12.15
C ILE A 26 1.44 -15.97 -11.65
N ALA A 27 0.34 -16.72 -11.55
CA ALA A 27 0.34 -18.11 -11.12
C ALA A 27 0.96 -19.08 -12.13
N ASN A 28 0.76 -18.84 -13.43
CA ASN A 28 1.27 -19.70 -14.50
C ASN A 28 2.80 -19.67 -14.60
N ASP A 29 3.44 -18.58 -14.19
CA ASP A 29 4.91 -18.46 -14.12
C ASP A 29 5.54 -19.20 -12.94
N SER A 30 5.12 -20.43 -12.65
CA SER A 30 5.61 -21.37 -11.61
C SER A 30 4.86 -21.42 -10.29
N GLY A 31 3.74 -20.74 -10.12
CA GLY A 31 2.93 -20.75 -8.89
C GLY A 31 3.61 -20.17 -7.65
N THR A 32 4.92 -19.91 -7.75
CA THR A 32 5.75 -19.45 -6.63
C THR A 32 5.60 -17.95 -6.42
N LEU A 33 5.38 -17.18 -7.48
CA LEU A 33 5.35 -15.73 -7.42
C LEU A 33 4.12 -15.24 -6.65
N LEU A 34 2.93 -15.76 -7.00
CA LEU A 34 1.69 -15.46 -6.27
C LEU A 34 1.77 -15.91 -4.80
N THR A 35 2.41 -17.05 -4.51
CA THR A 35 2.67 -17.49 -3.14
C THR A 35 3.52 -16.49 -2.35
N ILE A 36 4.52 -15.87 -2.99
CA ILE A 36 5.33 -14.82 -2.36
C ILE A 36 4.49 -13.57 -2.08
N LEU A 37 3.65 -13.15 -3.04
CA LEU A 37 2.81 -11.96 -2.91
C LEU A 37 1.68 -12.14 -1.89
N LEU A 38 1.17 -13.36 -1.71
CA LEU A 38 0.16 -13.65 -0.69
C LEU A 38 0.74 -13.77 0.73
N LYS A 39 2.07 -13.89 0.88
CA LYS A 39 2.69 -14.12 2.19
C LYS A 39 2.58 -12.90 3.11
N ASP A 40 2.02 -13.08 4.29
CA ASP A 40 2.19 -12.17 5.41
C ASP A 40 3.47 -12.53 6.18
N ARG A 41 4.35 -11.54 6.35
CA ARG A 41 5.68 -11.73 6.94
C ARG A 41 5.68 -11.65 8.45
N THR A 42 4.60 -11.17 9.05
CA THR A 42 4.41 -11.15 10.49
C THR A 42 3.95 -12.52 10.99
N THR A 43 2.85 -13.03 10.47
CA THR A 43 2.25 -14.29 10.91
C THR A 43 2.84 -15.52 10.24
N ASN A 44 3.58 -15.35 9.16
CA ASN A 44 4.06 -16.45 8.32
C ASN A 44 2.94 -17.26 7.64
N LYS A 45 1.69 -16.79 7.68
CA LYS A 45 0.53 -17.32 6.94
C LYS A 45 0.31 -16.51 5.66
N ASN A 46 -0.77 -16.71 4.94
CA ASN A 46 -1.20 -15.79 3.89
C ASN A 46 -1.92 -14.60 4.52
N ILE A 47 -1.92 -13.46 3.80
CA ILE A 47 -2.78 -12.32 4.11
C ILE A 47 -4.23 -12.77 4.16
N VAL A 48 -5.04 -12.13 5.02
CA VAL A 48 -6.47 -12.44 5.18
C VAL A 48 -7.32 -11.45 4.38
N TRP A 49 -8.57 -11.81 4.10
CA TRP A 49 -9.48 -10.89 3.38
C TRP A 49 -9.67 -9.57 4.12
N ALA A 50 -9.83 -9.61 5.43
CA ALA A 50 -10.10 -8.47 6.31
C ALA A 50 -11.16 -7.50 5.76
N SER A 51 -12.19 -8.07 5.12
CA SER A 51 -13.23 -7.34 4.41
C SER A 51 -14.50 -8.19 4.33
N PRO A 52 -15.68 -7.66 4.69
CA PRO A 52 -16.95 -8.36 4.54
C PRO A 52 -17.45 -8.41 3.08
N SER A 53 -16.71 -7.81 2.11
CA SER A 53 -17.16 -7.74 0.70
C SER A 53 -17.42 -9.08 0.05
N TYR A 54 -16.78 -10.13 0.53
CA TYR A 54 -16.74 -11.44 -0.11
C TYR A 54 -17.48 -12.52 0.69
N GLU A 55 -18.00 -12.22 1.89
CA GLU A 55 -18.66 -13.19 2.80
C GLU A 55 -19.84 -13.90 2.16
N GLY A 56 -20.57 -13.21 1.28
CA GLY A 56 -21.69 -13.81 0.52
C GLY A 56 -21.30 -14.97 -0.40
N MET A 57 -19.99 -15.17 -0.65
CA MET A 57 -19.46 -16.29 -1.44
C MET A 57 -19.18 -17.54 -0.60
N GLY A 58 -19.36 -17.46 0.72
CA GLY A 58 -19.24 -18.58 1.65
C GLY A 58 -18.01 -18.50 2.55
N LYS A 59 -17.92 -19.46 3.47
CA LYS A 59 -16.93 -19.46 4.57
C LYS A 59 -15.47 -19.18 4.17
N PRO A 60 -14.92 -19.70 3.05
CA PRO A 60 -13.52 -19.42 2.67
C PRO A 60 -13.23 -17.94 2.34
N PHE A 61 -14.28 -17.12 2.17
CA PHE A 61 -14.21 -15.71 1.81
C PHE A 61 -14.58 -14.78 2.97
N CYS A 62 -14.75 -15.32 4.19
CA CYS A 62 -14.99 -14.51 5.38
C CYS A 62 -13.74 -13.66 5.70
N ALA A 63 -13.96 -12.54 6.39
CA ALA A 63 -12.93 -11.55 6.67
C ALA A 63 -11.69 -12.10 7.40
N ASP A 64 -11.90 -13.06 8.30
CA ASP A 64 -10.85 -13.75 9.10
C ASP A 64 -10.08 -14.83 8.31
N GLN A 65 -10.53 -15.18 7.10
CA GLN A 65 -9.94 -16.28 6.35
C GLN A 65 -8.75 -15.84 5.50
N PRO A 66 -7.69 -16.66 5.39
CA PRO A 66 -6.56 -16.36 4.53
C PRO A 66 -6.95 -16.45 3.06
N ILE A 67 -6.45 -15.51 2.27
CA ILE A 67 -6.59 -15.55 0.80
C ILE A 67 -5.75 -16.70 0.28
N LYS A 68 -6.40 -17.70 -0.31
CA LYS A 68 -5.74 -18.86 -0.90
C LYS A 68 -5.70 -18.75 -2.41
N LYS A 69 -4.62 -19.21 -3.03
CA LYS A 69 -4.42 -19.16 -4.48
C LYS A 69 -5.63 -19.68 -5.26
N ASN A 70 -6.21 -20.81 -4.88
CA ASN A 70 -7.35 -21.41 -5.55
C ASN A 70 -8.67 -20.61 -5.44
N LEU A 71 -8.72 -19.58 -4.58
CA LEU A 71 -9.87 -18.69 -4.42
C LEU A 71 -9.78 -17.41 -5.26
N ILE A 72 -8.68 -17.22 -6.01
CA ILE A 72 -8.41 -16.03 -6.82
C ILE A 72 -7.91 -16.36 -8.24
N ILE A 73 -7.93 -17.62 -8.65
CA ILE A 73 -7.58 -18.08 -10.02
C ILE A 73 -8.69 -18.96 -10.59
N GLY A 74 -8.60 -19.29 -11.88
CA GLY A 74 -9.58 -20.13 -12.58
C GLY A 74 -10.95 -19.48 -12.61
N SER A 75 -11.98 -20.16 -12.11
CA SER A 75 -13.35 -19.60 -12.04
C SER A 75 -13.50 -18.38 -11.13
N TYR A 76 -12.51 -18.07 -10.31
CA TYR A 76 -12.47 -16.92 -9.40
C TYR A 76 -11.49 -15.83 -9.85
N ALA A 77 -10.89 -15.94 -11.04
CA ALA A 77 -9.85 -15.01 -11.51
C ALA A 77 -10.27 -13.53 -11.58
N SER A 78 -11.58 -13.26 -11.63
CA SER A 78 -12.13 -11.89 -11.65
C SER A 78 -12.65 -11.40 -10.29
N ILE A 79 -12.35 -12.10 -9.20
CA ILE A 79 -12.90 -11.73 -7.89
C ILE A 79 -12.19 -10.51 -7.29
N ILE A 80 -10.88 -10.46 -7.43
CA ILE A 80 -10.05 -9.31 -7.06
C ILE A 80 -9.84 -8.49 -8.33
N GLN A 81 -10.34 -7.28 -8.33
CA GLN A 81 -10.22 -6.36 -9.47
C GLN A 81 -9.81 -4.98 -8.98
N PRO A 82 -8.99 -4.25 -9.75
CA PRO A 82 -8.75 -2.84 -9.53
C PRO A 82 -10.06 -2.09 -9.37
N ARG A 83 -10.09 -1.13 -8.49
CA ARG A 83 -11.33 -0.42 -8.17
C ARG A 83 -11.90 0.29 -9.40
N VAL A 84 -11.06 0.80 -10.28
CA VAL A 84 -11.46 1.48 -11.50
C VAL A 84 -12.27 0.56 -12.43
N GLU A 85 -12.06 -0.75 -12.36
CA GLU A 85 -12.80 -1.77 -13.13
C GLU A 85 -14.07 -2.26 -12.41
N LYS A 86 -14.21 -2.00 -11.09
CA LYS A 86 -15.43 -2.33 -10.34
C LYS A 86 -16.58 -1.43 -10.78
N ASN A 87 -17.79 -1.99 -10.85
CA ASN A 87 -18.97 -1.20 -11.21
C ASN A 87 -19.22 -0.02 -10.25
N LYS A 88 -19.83 1.07 -10.75
CA LYS A 88 -20.06 2.30 -9.98
C LYS A 88 -20.74 2.07 -8.62
N ARG A 89 -21.71 1.13 -8.54
CA ARG A 89 -22.41 0.80 -7.29
C ARG A 89 -21.45 0.24 -6.23
N ASN A 90 -20.54 -0.64 -6.62
CA ASN A 90 -19.54 -1.19 -5.71
C ASN A 90 -18.53 -0.12 -5.27
N GLN A 91 -18.15 0.78 -6.18
CA GLN A 91 -17.28 1.93 -5.85
C GLN A 91 -17.94 2.86 -4.83
N GLU A 92 -19.22 3.19 -5.01
CA GLU A 92 -19.99 4.04 -4.08
C GLU A 92 -20.15 3.40 -2.70
N ILE A 93 -20.43 2.09 -2.65
CA ILE A 93 -20.54 1.33 -1.39
C ILE A 93 -19.22 1.37 -0.63
N ARG A 94 -18.09 1.15 -1.29
CA ARG A 94 -16.76 1.19 -0.68
C ARG A 94 -16.39 2.61 -0.21
N THR A 95 -16.71 3.64 -0.99
CA THR A 95 -16.48 5.03 -0.57
C THR A 95 -17.30 5.40 0.66
N ARG A 96 -18.61 5.09 0.66
CA ARG A 96 -19.51 5.44 1.76
C ARG A 96 -19.26 4.62 3.03
N LYS A 97 -19.08 3.30 2.88
CA LYS A 97 -19.01 2.39 4.04
C LYS A 97 -17.59 2.24 4.59
N ARG A 98 -16.54 2.49 3.80
CA ARG A 98 -15.16 2.20 4.18
C ARG A 98 -14.22 3.38 4.09
N GLY A 99 -14.72 4.54 3.68
CA GLY A 99 -13.89 5.73 3.53
C GLY A 99 -12.79 5.58 2.46
N GLU A 100 -12.88 4.58 1.57
CA GLU A 100 -11.93 4.42 0.47
C GLU A 100 -12.03 5.61 -0.47
N VAL A 101 -11.04 6.48 -0.45
CA VAL A 101 -10.96 7.67 -1.31
C VAL A 101 -9.85 7.47 -2.33
N PHE A 102 -10.17 7.75 -3.60
CA PHE A 102 -9.15 7.75 -4.64
C PHE A 102 -8.31 8.99 -4.63
N THR A 103 -7.03 8.79 -4.87
CA THR A 103 -6.11 9.89 -5.07
C THR A 103 -5.73 9.94 -6.54
N PRO A 104 -6.18 10.96 -7.29
CA PRO A 104 -5.84 11.09 -8.69
C PRO A 104 -4.33 11.38 -8.87
N PRO A 105 -3.71 10.98 -9.99
CA PRO A 105 -2.28 11.13 -10.23
C PRO A 105 -1.77 12.56 -10.08
N TRP A 106 -2.54 13.57 -10.50
CA TRP A 106 -2.15 14.97 -10.33
C TRP A 106 -2.00 15.40 -8.86
N LEU A 107 -2.79 14.79 -7.97
CA LEU A 107 -2.73 15.08 -6.55
C LEU A 107 -1.58 14.33 -5.86
N VAL A 108 -1.32 13.09 -6.30
CA VAL A 108 -0.09 12.36 -5.93
C VAL A 108 1.13 13.16 -6.32
N ASP A 109 1.19 13.67 -7.56
CA ASP A 109 2.28 14.49 -8.07
C ASP A 109 2.50 15.74 -7.22
N LYS A 110 1.42 16.47 -6.92
CA LYS A 110 1.47 17.66 -6.08
C LYS A 110 2.05 17.38 -4.70
N GLN A 111 1.55 16.33 -4.01
CA GLN A 111 2.02 16.00 -2.66
C GLN A 111 3.46 15.48 -2.62
N VAL A 112 3.81 14.58 -3.55
CA VAL A 112 5.19 14.08 -3.64
C VAL A 112 6.16 15.23 -3.96
N SER A 113 5.77 16.17 -4.83
CA SER A 113 6.57 17.35 -5.16
C SER A 113 6.77 18.27 -3.96
N ILE A 114 5.70 18.60 -3.21
CA ILE A 114 5.79 19.41 -1.99
C ILE A 114 6.81 18.81 -1.00
N VAL A 115 6.76 17.51 -0.79
CA VAL A 115 7.71 16.83 0.13
C VAL A 115 9.14 16.91 -0.40
N LEU A 116 9.35 16.68 -1.69
CA LEU A 116 10.67 16.72 -2.29
C LEU A 116 11.25 18.14 -2.31
N ASP A 117 10.45 19.15 -2.57
CA ASP A 117 10.86 20.57 -2.54
C ASP A 117 11.27 21.00 -1.13
N GLU A 118 10.54 20.54 -0.10
CA GLU A 118 10.88 20.79 1.30
C GLU A 118 12.13 20.02 1.77
N MET A 119 12.46 18.92 1.12
CA MET A 119 13.69 18.16 1.42
C MET A 119 14.93 18.78 0.78
N GLY A 120 14.74 19.56 -0.28
CA GLY A 120 15.81 20.17 -1.05
C GLY A 120 16.67 19.15 -1.82
N GLU A 121 17.79 19.63 -2.36
CA GLU A 121 18.71 18.78 -3.11
C GLU A 121 19.43 17.78 -2.20
N CYS A 122 19.54 16.54 -2.64
CA CYS A 122 20.31 15.50 -1.95
C CYS A 122 21.05 14.62 -2.97
N SER A 123 22.04 13.85 -2.50
CA SER A 123 22.76 12.92 -3.36
C SER A 123 21.82 11.84 -3.91
N PHE A 124 22.21 11.26 -5.04
CA PHE A 124 21.47 10.15 -5.64
C PHE A 124 21.25 8.99 -4.66
N GLU A 125 22.31 8.61 -3.95
CA GLU A 125 22.29 7.52 -2.98
C GLU A 125 21.32 7.81 -1.84
N LYS A 126 21.31 9.03 -1.33
CA LYS A 126 20.38 9.47 -0.29
C LYS A 126 18.95 9.46 -0.82
N PHE A 127 18.70 10.03 -2.01
CA PHE A 127 17.38 10.06 -2.63
C PHE A 127 16.79 8.66 -2.80
N ILE A 128 17.58 7.72 -3.34
CA ILE A 128 17.11 6.34 -3.56
C ILE A 128 16.80 5.62 -2.24
N SER A 129 17.60 5.88 -1.19
CA SER A 129 17.47 5.22 0.11
C SER A 129 16.53 5.90 1.10
N LEU A 130 15.90 7.03 0.76
CA LEU A 130 14.89 7.67 1.59
C LEU A 130 13.74 6.70 1.89
N ARG A 131 13.44 6.52 3.17
CA ARG A 131 12.37 5.62 3.65
C ARG A 131 11.04 6.34 3.63
N TRP A 132 10.20 5.97 2.69
CA TRP A 132 8.84 6.48 2.57
C TRP A 132 7.82 5.43 3.00
N LEU A 133 6.79 5.86 3.72
CA LEU A 133 5.66 5.04 4.09
C LEU A 133 4.37 5.64 3.54
N GLU A 134 3.65 4.89 2.72
CA GLU A 134 2.25 5.20 2.36
C GLU A 134 1.32 4.56 3.38
N LEU A 135 0.53 5.37 4.08
CA LEU A 135 -0.42 4.87 5.06
C LEU A 135 -1.78 4.57 4.42
N ALA A 136 -2.42 3.47 4.85
CA ALA A 136 -3.69 2.98 4.29
C ALA A 136 -3.66 3.00 2.76
N CYS A 137 -2.65 2.31 2.19
CA CYS A 137 -2.19 2.55 0.83
C CYS A 137 -3.18 2.08 -0.27
N GLY A 138 -4.22 1.31 0.05
CA GLY A 138 -5.13 0.76 -0.96
C GLY A 138 -4.37 0.00 -2.03
N GLU A 139 -4.45 0.46 -3.28
CA GLU A 139 -3.73 -0.07 -4.44
C GLU A 139 -2.34 0.58 -4.65
N ALA A 140 -1.84 1.33 -3.64
CA ALA A 140 -0.54 2.01 -3.56
C ALA A 140 -0.29 3.14 -4.58
N PRO A 141 -1.23 4.08 -4.78
CA PRO A 141 -1.08 5.13 -5.78
C PRO A 141 0.05 6.13 -5.50
N TYR A 142 0.44 6.33 -4.22
CA TYR A 142 1.57 7.19 -3.90
C TYR A 142 2.93 6.51 -4.10
N ILE A 143 2.96 5.18 -3.98
CA ILE A 143 4.19 4.41 -4.24
C ILE A 143 4.42 4.33 -5.75
N VAL A 144 3.41 3.86 -6.52
CA VAL A 144 3.48 3.72 -7.97
C VAL A 144 2.18 4.14 -8.65
N THR A 145 2.26 4.95 -9.71
CA THR A 145 1.11 5.40 -10.51
C THR A 145 1.06 4.67 -11.85
N ARG A 146 0.72 3.37 -11.83
CA ARG A 146 0.64 2.59 -13.08
C ARG A 146 -0.49 3.04 -14.00
N TYR A 147 -1.60 3.42 -13.43
CA TYR A 147 -2.80 3.87 -14.12
C TYR A 147 -3.47 5.02 -13.39
N ASP A 148 -4.29 5.75 -14.10
CA ASP A 148 -5.14 6.77 -13.50
C ASP A 148 -6.25 6.09 -12.70
N SER A 149 -6.28 6.32 -11.40
CA SER A 149 -7.22 5.70 -10.47
C SER A 149 -8.69 6.12 -10.68
N ILE A 150 -8.95 7.13 -11.52
CA ILE A 150 -10.28 7.66 -11.81
C ILE A 150 -10.82 7.11 -13.13
N ILE A 151 -10.00 7.17 -14.19
CA ILE A 151 -10.44 6.83 -15.55
C ILE A 151 -9.93 5.48 -16.04
N GLY A 152 -8.92 4.89 -15.36
CA GLY A 152 -8.37 3.57 -15.69
C GLY A 152 -7.30 3.57 -16.77
N ASP A 153 -6.93 4.72 -17.32
CA ASP A 153 -5.92 4.78 -18.37
C ASP A 153 -4.52 4.45 -17.83
N ILE A 154 -3.81 3.60 -18.55
CA ILE A 154 -2.41 3.26 -18.23
C ILE A 154 -1.52 4.49 -18.40
N ILE A 155 -0.75 4.81 -17.39
CA ILE A 155 0.21 5.92 -17.40
C ILE A 155 1.56 5.44 -17.92
N PRO A 156 2.07 6.01 -19.01
CA PRO A 156 3.40 5.69 -19.52
C PRO A 156 4.48 5.88 -18.45
N VAL A 157 5.47 4.99 -18.39
CA VAL A 157 6.53 4.96 -17.36
C VAL A 157 7.17 6.33 -17.09
N LYS A 158 7.37 7.14 -18.15
CA LYS A 158 7.97 8.49 -18.05
C LYS A 158 7.09 9.52 -17.35
N HIS A 159 5.79 9.27 -17.26
CA HIS A 159 4.80 10.20 -16.71
C HIS A 159 4.27 9.76 -15.35
N ARG A 160 4.78 8.66 -14.82
CA ARG A 160 4.43 8.19 -13.49
C ARG A 160 5.02 9.08 -12.42
N VAL A 161 4.26 9.33 -11.37
CA VAL A 161 4.56 10.37 -10.36
C VAL A 161 4.67 9.82 -8.94
N GLY A 162 4.44 8.52 -8.73
CA GLY A 162 4.64 7.87 -7.44
C GLY A 162 6.09 8.03 -6.96
N PHE A 163 6.29 8.07 -5.65
CA PHE A 163 7.64 8.30 -5.11
C PHE A 163 8.64 7.20 -5.50
N LEU A 164 8.19 5.95 -5.62
CA LEU A 164 9.03 4.85 -6.13
C LEU A 164 9.24 4.96 -7.64
N ASP A 165 8.22 5.38 -8.42
CA ASP A 165 8.39 5.64 -9.84
C ASP A 165 9.48 6.69 -10.09
N ARG A 166 9.48 7.79 -9.31
CA ARG A 166 10.53 8.84 -9.42
C ARG A 166 11.92 8.32 -9.08
N LYS A 167 12.03 7.42 -8.07
CA LYS A 167 13.30 6.74 -7.78
C LYS A 167 13.75 5.88 -8.96
N LEU A 168 12.84 5.07 -9.54
CA LEU A 168 13.14 4.19 -10.68
C LEU A 168 13.50 4.99 -11.94
N GLN A 169 12.86 6.13 -12.18
CA GLN A 169 13.22 7.04 -13.27
C GLN A 169 14.64 7.58 -13.12
N LYS A 170 15.01 8.08 -11.95
CA LYS A 170 16.40 8.52 -11.65
C LYS A 170 17.42 7.38 -11.77
N ILE A 171 17.06 6.18 -11.38
CA ILE A 171 17.91 4.98 -11.57
C ILE A 171 18.07 4.70 -13.07
N ALA A 172 16.99 4.76 -13.85
CA ALA A 172 17.04 4.53 -15.28
C ALA A 172 17.90 5.56 -16.03
N GLU A 173 17.92 6.82 -15.58
CA GLU A 173 18.78 7.86 -16.12
C GLU A 173 20.27 7.57 -15.85
N ARG A 174 20.62 7.09 -14.64
CA ARG A 174 22.00 6.92 -14.21
C ARG A 174 22.60 5.55 -14.54
N ALA A 175 21.81 4.48 -14.44
CA ALA A 175 22.33 3.13 -14.63
C ALA A 175 22.74 2.89 -16.09
N THR A 176 23.97 2.41 -16.28
CA THR A 176 24.51 2.05 -17.58
C THR A 176 24.40 0.55 -17.88
N THR A 177 24.26 -0.27 -16.85
CA THR A 177 24.15 -1.73 -16.94
C THR A 177 22.89 -2.26 -16.24
N GLU A 178 22.46 -3.48 -16.62
CA GLU A 178 21.35 -4.16 -15.95
C GLU A 178 21.64 -4.42 -14.47
N GLN A 179 22.90 -4.79 -14.15
CA GLN A 179 23.31 -5.05 -12.77
C GLN A 179 23.21 -3.80 -11.90
N GLU A 180 23.61 -2.64 -12.41
CA GLU A 180 23.47 -1.35 -11.71
C GLU A 180 22.00 -1.00 -11.50
N PHE A 181 21.17 -1.13 -12.54
CA PHE A 181 19.73 -0.89 -12.45
C PHE A 181 19.09 -1.78 -11.37
N ILE A 182 19.34 -3.09 -11.42
CA ILE A 182 18.81 -4.06 -10.47
C ILE A 182 19.28 -3.74 -9.04
N LYS A 183 20.58 -3.43 -8.86
CA LYS A 183 21.16 -3.07 -7.56
C LYS A 183 20.42 -1.88 -6.94
N TRP A 184 20.30 -0.79 -7.67
CA TRP A 184 19.67 0.43 -7.18
C TRP A 184 18.15 0.28 -7.02
N SER A 185 17.48 -0.44 -7.92
CA SER A 185 16.07 -0.75 -7.78
C SER A 185 15.78 -1.53 -6.50
N LYS A 186 16.59 -2.51 -6.13
CA LYS A 186 16.43 -3.20 -4.84
C LYS A 186 16.46 -2.23 -3.66
N ILE A 187 17.43 -1.31 -3.61
CA ILE A 187 17.52 -0.28 -2.55
C ILE A 187 16.27 0.61 -2.56
N ALA A 188 15.78 1.01 -3.75
CA ALA A 188 14.57 1.79 -3.87
C ALA A 188 13.33 1.06 -3.31
N TYR A 189 13.19 -0.24 -3.62
CA TYR A 189 12.11 -1.07 -3.08
C TYR A 189 12.27 -1.32 -1.57
N GLU A 190 13.49 -1.58 -1.09
CA GLU A 190 13.82 -1.76 0.33
C GLU A 190 13.54 -0.51 1.18
N SER A 191 13.46 0.66 0.56
CA SER A 191 13.15 1.94 1.22
C SER A 191 11.74 2.48 0.91
N SER A 192 10.88 1.67 0.30
CA SER A 192 9.49 2.04 -0.03
C SER A 192 8.53 1.10 0.68
N TYR A 193 7.70 1.67 1.57
CA TYR A 193 6.81 0.93 2.46
C TYR A 193 5.36 1.38 2.27
N GLY A 194 4.44 0.49 2.57
CA GLY A 194 3.02 0.79 2.65
C GLY A 194 2.28 -0.23 3.51
N TYR A 195 1.18 0.17 4.10
CA TYR A 195 0.31 -0.77 4.78
C TYR A 195 -1.14 -0.60 4.35
N GLU A 196 -1.85 -1.72 4.33
CA GLU A 196 -3.27 -1.80 4.02
C GLU A 196 -3.94 -2.85 4.91
N LEU A 197 -5.17 -2.58 5.32
CA LEU A 197 -5.93 -3.52 6.13
C LEU A 197 -6.57 -4.61 5.26
N GLN A 198 -7.19 -4.22 4.14
CA GLN A 198 -7.97 -5.12 3.28
C GLN A 198 -7.04 -5.94 2.37
N GLY A 199 -7.17 -7.27 2.43
CA GLY A 199 -6.26 -8.17 1.73
C GLY A 199 -6.37 -8.10 0.21
N ASP A 200 -7.55 -7.83 -0.36
CA ASP A 200 -7.72 -7.66 -1.80
C ASP A 200 -6.97 -6.43 -2.33
N SER A 201 -7.12 -5.28 -1.65
CA SER A 201 -6.40 -4.05 -2.01
C SER A 201 -4.90 -4.19 -1.78
N LEU A 202 -4.48 -4.86 -0.70
CA LEU A 202 -3.08 -5.15 -0.42
C LEU A 202 -2.43 -6.02 -1.52
N LEU A 203 -3.14 -7.04 -2.01
CA LEU A 203 -2.63 -7.87 -3.10
C LEU A 203 -2.45 -7.05 -4.37
N LEU A 204 -3.45 -6.24 -4.76
CA LEU A 204 -3.37 -5.32 -5.90
C LEU A 204 -2.20 -4.33 -5.77
N ALA A 205 -1.97 -3.78 -4.56
CA ALA A 205 -0.81 -2.93 -4.31
C ALA A 205 0.51 -3.66 -4.60
N ARG A 206 0.65 -4.89 -4.09
CA ARG A 206 1.86 -5.71 -4.31
C ARG A 206 2.08 -6.05 -5.79
N GLU A 207 1.01 -6.34 -6.51
CA GLU A 207 1.03 -6.60 -7.95
C GLU A 207 1.41 -5.33 -8.73
N ASN A 208 0.81 -4.19 -8.41
CA ASN A 208 1.15 -2.90 -9.02
C ASN A 208 2.64 -2.58 -8.86
N LEU A 209 3.22 -2.79 -7.67
CA LEU A 209 4.64 -2.56 -7.45
C LEU A 209 5.50 -3.53 -8.27
N LEU A 210 5.13 -4.82 -8.32
CA LEU A 210 5.88 -5.83 -9.07
C LEU A 210 5.91 -5.52 -10.56
N LEU A 211 4.76 -5.18 -11.13
CA LEU A 211 4.66 -4.83 -12.55
C LEU A 211 5.35 -3.51 -12.86
N SER A 212 5.26 -2.51 -11.98
CA SER A 212 6.01 -1.26 -12.15
C SER A 212 7.51 -1.54 -12.31
N PHE A 213 8.08 -2.47 -11.52
CA PHE A 213 9.47 -2.87 -11.73
C PHE A 213 9.72 -3.46 -13.12
N CYS A 214 8.88 -4.41 -13.55
CA CYS A 214 9.00 -5.04 -14.86
C CYS A 214 8.87 -4.02 -16.01
N GLU A 215 7.95 -3.09 -15.88
CA GLU A 215 7.68 -2.05 -16.87
C GLU A 215 8.83 -1.04 -16.96
N HIS A 216 9.38 -0.56 -15.83
CA HIS A 216 10.56 0.32 -15.80
C HIS A 216 11.80 -0.37 -16.37
N TYR A 217 12.00 -1.65 -16.01
CA TYR A 217 13.10 -2.44 -16.57
C TYR A 217 12.96 -2.63 -18.07
N ASN A 218 11.76 -3.01 -18.54
CA ASN A 218 11.48 -3.19 -19.97
C ASN A 218 11.62 -1.86 -20.73
N HIS A 219 11.16 -0.76 -20.14
CA HIS A 219 11.33 0.58 -20.74
C HIS A 219 12.80 0.95 -20.94
N LYS A 220 13.68 0.58 -20.01
CA LYS A 220 15.13 0.85 -20.09
C LYS A 220 15.87 -0.07 -21.03
N PHE A 221 15.56 -1.38 -21.01
CA PHE A 221 16.38 -2.42 -21.67
C PHE A 221 15.68 -3.15 -22.83
N GLY A 222 14.41 -2.84 -23.12
CA GLY A 222 13.64 -3.48 -24.20
C GLY A 222 13.35 -4.97 -23.99
N LYS A 223 13.44 -5.46 -22.75
CA LYS A 223 13.19 -6.85 -22.38
C LYS A 223 12.71 -6.98 -20.93
N LEU A 224 12.09 -8.10 -20.59
CA LEU A 224 11.70 -8.37 -19.20
C LEU A 224 12.91 -8.81 -18.36
N PRO A 225 12.88 -8.54 -17.04
CA PRO A 225 13.88 -9.04 -16.11
C PRO A 225 13.78 -10.57 -15.99
N THR A 226 14.85 -11.23 -15.51
CA THR A 226 14.82 -12.68 -15.28
C THR A 226 13.88 -13.01 -14.11
N MET A 227 13.25 -14.21 -14.13
CA MET A 227 12.38 -14.68 -13.05
C MET A 227 13.07 -14.66 -11.67
N LYS A 228 14.38 -14.90 -11.63
CA LYS A 228 15.16 -14.77 -10.37
C LYS A 228 15.10 -13.36 -9.80
N VAL A 229 15.25 -12.34 -10.63
CA VAL A 229 15.18 -10.93 -10.22
C VAL A 229 13.76 -10.56 -9.83
N ILE A 230 12.76 -10.97 -10.60
CA ILE A 230 11.34 -10.74 -10.30
C ILE A 230 10.98 -11.31 -8.92
N LYS A 231 11.38 -12.55 -8.60
CA LYS A 231 11.17 -13.17 -7.28
C LYS A 231 11.86 -12.43 -6.14
N GLN A 232 13.05 -11.86 -6.38
CA GLN A 232 13.74 -11.05 -5.37
C GLN A 232 12.97 -9.76 -5.06
N ILE A 233 12.49 -9.06 -6.10
CA ILE A 233 11.66 -7.85 -5.93
C ILE A 233 10.33 -8.21 -5.24
N ALA A 234 9.63 -9.27 -5.68
CA ALA A 234 8.40 -9.74 -5.04
C ALA A 234 8.61 -10.06 -3.54
N THR A 235 9.77 -10.62 -3.19
CA THR A 235 10.12 -10.88 -1.78
C THR A 235 10.25 -9.58 -0.99
N ILE A 236 10.94 -8.56 -1.52
CA ILE A 236 11.04 -7.24 -0.87
C ILE A 236 9.64 -6.63 -0.71
N ILE A 237 8.82 -6.64 -1.76
CA ILE A 237 7.44 -6.14 -1.75
C ILE A 237 6.63 -6.82 -0.63
N SER A 238 6.73 -8.15 -0.48
CA SER A 238 5.97 -8.88 0.53
C SER A 238 6.36 -8.54 1.98
N TYR A 239 7.56 -7.99 2.21
CA TYR A 239 7.97 -7.46 3.50
C TYR A 239 7.53 -6.01 3.72
N ASN A 240 7.56 -5.20 2.67
CA ASN A 240 7.42 -3.75 2.78
C ASN A 240 5.99 -3.26 2.56
N ILE A 241 5.16 -4.03 1.86
CA ILE A 241 3.74 -3.76 1.66
C ILE A 241 2.99 -4.79 2.50
N PHE A 242 2.62 -4.41 3.73
CA PHE A 242 2.19 -5.34 4.77
C PHE A 242 0.76 -5.12 5.21
N GLN A 243 0.12 -6.19 5.72
CA GLN A 243 -1.24 -6.13 6.23
C GLN A 243 -1.25 -5.64 7.66
N MET A 244 -1.98 -4.56 7.94
CA MET A 244 -2.00 -3.94 9.25
C MET A 244 -3.24 -3.06 9.46
N ASN A 245 -3.78 -3.08 10.67
CA ASN A 245 -4.68 -2.05 11.14
C ASN A 245 -3.86 -0.79 11.50
N GLY A 246 -4.10 0.32 10.79
CA GLY A 246 -3.30 1.53 10.93
C GLY A 246 -3.40 2.23 12.29
N LEU A 247 -4.44 1.97 13.07
CA LEU A 247 -4.63 2.56 14.40
C LEU A 247 -4.08 1.66 15.52
N THR A 248 -4.34 0.35 15.45
CA THR A 248 -3.85 -0.60 16.47
C THR A 248 -2.43 -1.10 16.20
N LYS A 249 -1.93 -0.94 14.97
CA LYS A 249 -0.62 -1.44 14.49
C LYS A 249 -0.50 -2.97 14.50
N GLN A 250 -1.63 -3.65 14.59
CA GLN A 250 -1.72 -5.10 14.67
C GLN A 250 -2.03 -5.71 13.32
N THR A 251 -1.57 -6.94 13.12
CA THR A 251 -1.98 -7.76 11.98
C THR A 251 -3.41 -8.26 12.24
N PRO A 252 -4.36 -8.08 11.30
CA PRO A 252 -5.75 -8.48 11.52
C PRO A 252 -5.86 -9.99 11.73
N TYR A 253 -6.74 -10.40 12.65
CA TYR A 253 -7.05 -11.82 12.95
C TYR A 253 -5.82 -12.69 13.25
N SER A 254 -4.83 -12.13 13.91
CA SER A 254 -3.59 -12.86 14.25
C SER A 254 -3.75 -13.82 15.41
N ASP A 255 -4.79 -13.68 16.23
CA ASP A 255 -5.09 -14.59 17.34
C ASP A 255 -6.01 -15.73 16.90
N ASP A 256 -5.67 -16.98 17.34
CA ASP A 256 -6.51 -18.16 17.13
C ASP A 256 -7.72 -18.23 18.11
N SER A 257 -7.89 -17.25 19.00
CA SER A 257 -9.02 -17.19 19.91
C SER A 257 -10.30 -16.81 19.15
N LYS A 258 -11.19 -17.78 19.05
CA LYS A 258 -12.44 -17.78 18.26
C LYS A 258 -13.56 -16.94 18.88
N ASP A 259 -13.36 -15.75 19.36
CA ASP A 259 -14.47 -14.93 19.84
C ASP A 259 -14.45 -13.53 19.27
N ASN A 260 -15.35 -13.35 18.28
CA ASN A 260 -16.00 -12.08 17.89
C ASN A 260 -15.16 -10.79 17.98
N ILE A 261 -14.12 -10.68 17.20
CA ILE A 261 -13.57 -9.35 16.92
C ILE A 261 -14.35 -8.80 15.73
N GLN A 262 -15.54 -8.26 15.99
CA GLN A 262 -16.08 -7.19 15.18
C GLN A 262 -15.03 -6.09 15.16
N LEU A 263 -14.57 -5.70 13.97
CA LEU A 263 -13.69 -4.54 13.77
C LEU A 263 -14.37 -3.26 14.28
N ASN A 264 -14.43 -3.11 15.58
CA ASN A 264 -14.72 -1.85 16.25
C ASN A 264 -13.39 -1.13 16.37
N LEU A 265 -13.09 -0.23 15.43
CA LEU A 265 -11.92 0.64 15.49
C LEU A 265 -11.79 1.43 16.81
N PHE A 266 -12.82 1.44 17.66
CA PHE A 266 -12.95 2.28 18.87
C PHE A 266 -13.05 1.56 20.20
N ASP A 267 -13.37 0.27 20.24
CA ASP A 267 -13.44 -0.44 21.53
C ASP A 267 -12.06 -0.63 22.20
N GLU A 268 -10.97 -0.28 21.51
CA GLU A 268 -9.59 -0.51 21.96
C GLU A 268 -8.80 0.74 22.33
N VAL A 269 -9.34 1.96 22.17
CA VAL A 269 -8.69 3.18 22.69
C VAL A 269 -8.72 3.23 24.23
N ASN A 270 -9.51 2.37 24.88
CA ASN A 270 -9.52 2.19 26.32
C ASN A 270 -8.68 0.97 26.74
N ASN A 271 -7.37 1.20 26.87
CA ASN A 271 -6.39 0.47 27.67
C ASN A 271 -6.88 -0.81 28.37
N GLN A 272 -6.90 -1.94 27.64
CA GLN A 272 -6.60 -3.26 28.21
C GLN A 272 -5.83 -4.04 27.15
N GLU A 273 -4.53 -4.25 27.38
CA GLU A 273 -3.72 -5.21 26.62
C GLU A 273 -4.41 -6.57 26.68
N LYS A 274 -5.20 -6.90 25.65
CA LYS A 274 -5.64 -8.28 25.47
C LYS A 274 -4.44 -9.09 25.01
N GLN A 275 -3.99 -9.99 25.87
CA GLN A 275 -2.98 -10.99 25.58
C GLN A 275 -3.41 -11.78 24.34
N GLY A 276 -2.76 -11.58 23.19
CA GLY A 276 -3.02 -12.36 21.95
C GLY A 276 -2.74 -11.64 20.64
N ASP A 277 -2.91 -10.34 20.57
CA ASP A 277 -2.77 -9.59 19.32
C ASP A 277 -1.29 -9.38 18.95
N MET A 278 -0.95 -9.74 17.71
CA MET A 278 0.42 -9.63 17.21
C MET A 278 0.64 -8.30 16.50
N PHE A 279 1.52 -7.46 17.02
CA PHE A 279 1.96 -6.26 16.32
C PHE A 279 2.66 -6.60 15.01
N THR A 280 2.31 -5.86 13.98
CA THR A 280 2.90 -6.03 12.64
C THR A 280 4.39 -5.77 12.66
N LEU A 281 5.16 -6.66 12.02
CA LEU A 281 6.60 -6.57 11.90
C LEU A 281 7.00 -5.92 10.58
N VAL A 282 7.88 -4.93 10.67
CA VAL A 282 8.44 -4.18 9.53
C VAL A 282 9.91 -4.56 9.36
N LYS A 283 10.35 -4.76 8.13
CA LYS A 283 11.74 -5.11 7.83
C LYS A 283 12.62 -3.86 7.78
N ASP A 284 13.58 -3.76 8.70
CA ASP A 284 14.72 -2.86 8.54
C ASP A 284 15.80 -3.54 7.69
N TRP A 285 15.90 -3.14 6.43
CA TRP A 285 16.82 -3.72 5.47
C TRP A 285 18.28 -3.34 5.76
N LYS A 286 18.51 -2.16 6.35
CA LYS A 286 19.84 -1.68 6.71
C LYS A 286 20.45 -2.55 7.83
N ASN A 287 19.67 -2.81 8.87
CA ASN A 287 20.09 -3.61 10.00
C ASN A 287 19.75 -5.10 9.87
N LYS A 288 18.99 -5.47 8.80
CA LYS A 288 18.53 -6.85 8.49
C LYS A 288 17.67 -7.50 9.56
N VAL A 289 16.96 -6.70 10.36
CA VAL A 289 16.08 -7.16 11.45
C VAL A 289 14.62 -6.90 11.13
N LEU A 290 13.71 -7.55 11.87
CA LEU A 290 12.30 -7.23 11.92
C LEU A 290 12.05 -6.40 13.18
N VAL A 291 11.35 -5.29 13.03
CA VAL A 291 11.02 -4.34 14.10
C VAL A 291 9.50 -4.25 14.21
N SER A 292 8.96 -4.22 15.40
CA SER A 292 7.52 -4.03 15.61
C SER A 292 7.10 -2.61 15.20
N MET A 293 5.99 -2.47 14.49
CA MET A 293 5.44 -1.16 14.14
C MET A 293 5.09 -0.34 15.40
N ASP A 294 4.68 -0.99 16.46
CA ASP A 294 4.43 -0.35 17.75
C ASP A 294 5.72 0.27 18.34
N SER A 295 6.83 -0.47 18.31
CA SER A 295 8.14 0.06 18.74
C SER A 295 8.57 1.27 17.92
N ILE A 296 8.40 1.24 16.59
CA ILE A 296 8.71 2.38 15.71
C ILE A 296 7.91 3.60 16.13
N SER A 297 6.60 3.43 16.38
CA SER A 297 5.71 4.54 16.78
C SER A 297 5.98 5.08 18.18
N LYS A 298 6.61 4.29 19.05
CA LYS A 298 7.06 4.71 20.39
C LYS A 298 8.42 5.42 20.38
N GLY A 299 9.04 5.57 19.21
CA GLY A 299 10.32 6.26 19.05
C GLY A 299 11.53 5.36 19.17
N ASP A 300 11.39 4.08 18.83
CA ASP A 300 12.55 3.17 18.72
C ASP A 300 13.52 3.72 17.65
N GLU A 301 14.73 4.06 18.07
CA GLU A 301 15.74 4.66 17.19
C GLU A 301 16.29 3.68 16.14
N MET A 302 16.03 2.38 16.27
CA MET A 302 16.51 1.39 15.31
C MET A 302 15.96 1.59 13.91
N MET A 303 14.70 2.05 13.79
CA MET A 303 14.06 2.33 12.50
C MET A 303 13.14 3.55 12.61
N LYS A 304 13.26 4.48 11.65
CA LYS A 304 12.36 5.62 11.46
C LYS A 304 12.13 5.82 9.96
N PHE A 305 10.96 6.29 9.58
CA PHE A 305 10.70 6.72 8.21
C PHE A 305 11.17 8.16 8.01
N ASP A 306 11.69 8.49 6.83
CA ASP A 306 12.01 9.88 6.47
C ASP A 306 10.73 10.64 6.11
N VAL A 307 9.74 9.96 5.51
CA VAL A 307 8.47 10.54 5.04
C VAL A 307 7.31 9.59 5.28
N VAL A 308 6.20 10.13 5.77
CA VAL A 308 4.87 9.49 5.72
C VAL A 308 3.98 10.28 4.78
N ILE A 309 3.33 9.60 3.85
CA ILE A 309 2.42 10.21 2.87
C ILE A 309 1.16 9.37 2.74
N GLY A 310 0.03 9.99 2.38
CA GLY A 310 -1.17 9.21 2.09
C GLY A 310 -2.46 10.01 2.14
N ASN A 311 -3.54 9.28 1.89
CA ASN A 311 -4.92 9.74 1.98
C ASN A 311 -5.68 8.78 2.91
N PRO A 312 -5.60 8.96 4.24
CA PRO A 312 -6.19 8.04 5.20
C PRO A 312 -7.71 8.01 5.13
N PRO A 313 -8.36 6.96 5.65
CA PRO A 313 -9.80 6.93 5.82
C PRO A 313 -10.29 8.12 6.65
N TYR A 314 -11.39 8.76 6.21
CA TYR A 314 -11.90 9.97 6.87
C TYR A 314 -12.84 9.68 8.04
N GLN A 315 -13.58 8.59 7.95
CA GLN A 315 -14.66 8.24 8.87
C GLN A 315 -14.66 6.74 9.15
N GLU A 316 -15.24 6.37 10.30
CA GLU A 316 -15.53 4.97 10.63
C GLU A 316 -16.47 4.31 9.62
N GLU A 317 -16.36 2.98 9.51
CA GLU A 317 -17.38 2.18 8.84
C GLU A 317 -18.74 2.32 9.56
N THR A 318 -19.78 2.73 8.81
CA THR A 318 -21.13 2.82 9.39
C THR A 318 -21.77 1.45 9.46
N LYS A 319 -22.26 1.06 10.65
CA LYS A 319 -23.12 -0.11 10.82
C LYS A 319 -24.59 0.26 10.53
N GLY A 320 -25.18 -0.39 9.54
CA GLY A 320 -26.60 -0.17 9.17
C GLY A 320 -26.86 1.14 8.42
N ASP A 321 -28.07 1.66 8.51
CA ASP A 321 -28.54 2.88 7.83
C ASP A 321 -28.22 4.19 8.59
N SER A 322 -27.33 4.14 9.57
CA SER A 322 -26.92 5.33 10.32
C SER A 322 -26.18 6.29 9.41
N SER A 323 -26.63 7.55 9.35
CA SER A 323 -26.04 8.62 8.54
C SER A 323 -24.88 9.36 9.24
N SER A 324 -24.60 9.07 10.50
CA SER A 324 -23.51 9.74 11.26
C SER A 324 -22.39 8.74 11.55
N SER A 325 -21.21 9.02 11.03
CA SER A 325 -19.98 8.30 11.32
C SER A 325 -18.98 9.26 11.98
N ASN A 326 -18.23 8.76 12.97
CA ASN A 326 -17.22 9.55 13.64
C ASN A 326 -15.99 9.74 12.74
N PRO A 327 -15.32 10.91 12.83
CA PRO A 327 -14.06 11.10 12.13
C PRO A 327 -12.96 10.22 12.72
N ILE A 328 -12.12 9.63 11.85
CA ILE A 328 -10.94 8.85 12.25
C ILE A 328 -9.64 9.39 11.69
N TYR A 329 -9.72 10.31 10.72
CA TYR A 329 -8.52 10.88 10.08
C TYR A 329 -7.58 11.58 11.08
N ASN A 330 -8.12 12.17 12.15
CA ASN A 330 -7.33 12.79 13.21
C ASN A 330 -6.43 11.77 13.94
N TYR A 331 -6.90 10.55 14.19
CA TYR A 331 -6.08 9.49 14.79
C TYR A 331 -4.99 9.03 13.83
N PHE A 332 -5.29 8.92 12.52
CA PHE A 332 -4.26 8.64 11.51
C PHE A 332 -3.21 9.74 11.42
N MET A 333 -3.60 11.02 11.56
CA MET A 333 -2.65 12.13 11.65
C MET A 333 -1.72 11.98 12.86
N ASP A 334 -2.29 11.72 14.04
CA ASP A 334 -1.53 11.58 15.28
C ASP A 334 -0.55 10.40 15.22
N GLU A 335 -0.95 9.27 14.61
CA GLU A 335 -0.06 8.13 14.40
C GLU A 335 1.03 8.45 13.36
N ALA A 336 0.70 9.13 12.27
CA ALA A 336 1.68 9.51 11.25
C ALA A 336 2.79 10.40 11.81
N PHE A 337 2.46 11.35 12.68
CA PHE A 337 3.45 12.26 13.32
C PHE A 337 4.44 11.52 14.23
N LYS A 338 4.09 10.33 14.73
CA LYS A 338 5.01 9.49 15.51
C LYS A 338 6.01 8.74 14.62
N LEU A 339 5.66 8.50 13.35
CA LEU A 339 6.41 7.61 12.46
C LEU A 339 7.49 8.31 11.63
N ALA A 340 7.35 9.63 11.36
CA ALA A 340 8.28 10.39 10.53
C ALA A 340 8.35 11.86 10.90
N ASP A 341 9.48 12.50 10.54
CA ASP A 341 9.67 13.94 10.70
C ASP A 341 8.94 14.75 9.62
N LYS A 342 8.67 14.16 8.46
CA LYS A 342 7.93 14.76 7.36
C LYS A 342 6.68 13.95 7.08
N VAL A 343 5.52 14.62 7.21
CA VAL A 343 4.21 13.99 7.02
C VAL A 343 3.39 14.84 6.05
N CYS A 344 2.88 14.23 4.99
CA CYS A 344 2.02 14.89 4.00
C CYS A 344 0.76 14.07 3.77
N LEU A 345 -0.37 14.52 4.30
CA LEU A 345 -1.64 13.80 4.27
C LEU A 345 -2.74 14.63 3.62
N ILE A 346 -3.69 13.93 2.96
CA ILE A 346 -4.97 14.52 2.57
C ILE A 346 -5.98 14.23 3.69
N THR A 347 -6.55 15.28 4.24
CA THR A 347 -7.56 15.17 5.29
C THR A 347 -8.69 16.18 5.06
N PRO A 348 -9.90 15.90 5.58
CA PRO A 348 -10.97 16.89 5.54
C PRO A 348 -10.60 18.19 6.25
N ALA A 349 -10.74 19.32 5.57
CA ALA A 349 -10.41 20.63 6.14
C ALA A 349 -11.40 21.12 7.23
N ARG A 350 -12.44 20.37 7.55
CA ARG A 350 -13.52 20.77 8.46
C ARG A 350 -13.02 21.12 9.88
N PHE A 351 -11.98 20.44 10.36
CA PHE A 351 -11.41 20.70 11.68
C PHE A 351 -10.79 22.10 11.78
N LEU A 352 -10.32 22.68 10.68
CA LEU A 352 -9.78 24.05 10.65
C LEU A 352 -10.81 25.10 11.09
N PHE A 353 -12.09 24.80 10.92
CA PHE A 353 -13.22 25.67 11.23
C PHE A 353 -14.05 25.14 12.41
N ASN A 354 -13.55 24.18 13.18
CA ASN A 354 -14.28 23.49 14.26
C ASN A 354 -15.63 22.85 13.82
N ALA A 355 -15.73 22.44 12.54
CA ALA A 355 -16.95 21.90 11.95
C ALA A 355 -16.89 20.38 11.71
N GLY A 356 -15.82 19.70 12.12
CA GLY A 356 -15.52 18.31 11.69
C GLY A 356 -15.82 17.20 12.68
N GLN A 357 -16.52 17.46 13.76
CA GLN A 357 -16.77 16.50 14.87
C GLN A 357 -15.49 16.01 15.60
N THR A 358 -14.33 16.51 15.25
CA THR A 358 -13.09 16.34 16.02
C THR A 358 -13.15 17.20 17.30
N SER A 359 -12.44 16.78 18.36
CA SER A 359 -12.48 17.51 19.61
C SER A 359 -11.87 18.92 19.47
N LYS A 360 -12.49 19.93 20.11
CA LYS A 360 -11.97 21.30 20.09
C LYS A 360 -10.56 21.42 20.66
N ALA A 361 -10.20 20.57 21.62
CA ALA A 361 -8.87 20.52 22.21
C ALA A 361 -7.83 20.06 21.15
N TRP A 362 -8.11 18.98 20.42
CA TRP A 362 -7.28 18.49 19.34
C TRP A 362 -7.13 19.51 18.20
N ASN A 363 -8.24 20.14 17.79
CA ASN A 363 -8.20 21.17 16.74
C ASN A 363 -7.29 22.33 17.17
N LYS A 364 -7.43 22.81 18.42
CA LYS A 364 -6.60 23.89 18.95
C LYS A 364 -5.12 23.50 19.01
N GLU A 365 -4.81 22.28 19.41
CA GLU A 365 -3.44 21.76 19.45
C GLU A 365 -2.83 21.76 18.04
N ARG A 366 -3.52 21.18 17.05
CA ARG A 366 -3.02 21.11 15.67
C ARG A 366 -2.87 22.50 15.03
N LEU A 367 -3.83 23.41 15.22
CA LEU A 367 -3.78 24.75 14.64
C LEU A 367 -2.70 25.65 15.28
N ASN A 368 -2.27 25.35 16.50
CA ASN A 368 -1.18 26.07 17.17
C ASN A 368 0.20 25.42 16.98
N ASP A 369 0.28 24.27 16.32
CA ASP A 369 1.55 23.61 16.03
C ASP A 369 2.30 24.41 14.94
N PRO A 370 3.48 24.99 15.24
CA PRO A 370 4.24 25.80 14.28
C PRO A 370 4.77 24.99 13.09
N HIS A 371 4.80 23.66 13.19
CA HIS A 371 5.24 22.77 12.13
C HIS A 371 4.09 22.33 11.22
N PHE A 372 2.84 22.62 11.60
CA PHE A 372 1.67 22.26 10.82
C PHE A 372 1.43 23.27 9.70
N LYS A 373 1.44 22.80 8.47
CA LYS A 373 1.17 23.60 7.27
C LYS A 373 -0.05 23.06 6.53
N VAL A 374 -0.89 23.96 6.05
CA VAL A 374 -2.05 23.63 5.20
C VAL A 374 -1.76 24.09 3.78
N ASN A 375 -1.82 23.15 2.84
CA ASN A 375 -1.70 23.42 1.41
C ASN A 375 -3.06 23.17 0.73
N TYR A 376 -3.55 24.15 -0.03
CA TYR A 376 -4.83 24.11 -0.74
C TYR A 376 -4.64 23.76 -2.23
#